data_1bc35aa5531ca07f44c8929fb508cf2d
#
_entry.id   1bc35aa5531ca07f44c8929fb508cf2d
#
_cell.length_a   1.000
_cell.length_b   1.000
_cell.length_c   1.000
_cell.angle_alpha   90.00
_cell.angle_beta   90.00
_cell.angle_gamma   90.00
#
_symmetry.space_group_name_H-M   'P 1'
#
loop_
_entity.id
_entity.type
_entity.pdbx_description
1 polymer ?
#
loop_
_entity_poly.entity_id
_entity_poly.type
_entity_poly.pdbx_seq_one_letter_code
_entity_poly.pdbx_strand_id
1 'polypeptide(L)'
;MKVYTKAEIINFCQIHIENPDFFYQQNFVNYRGKCKDCDEFYTEVIAEYILQNVEKFKIKTISRESSYKVVSHKGIINDNSNRTEEKMAIRMFNQTYKGYGKVLDYQIPLKNSRKDSGVGKIDLISLKDNTLFLLELKRADSKETLLRCILEIYTYINQLDHAKLISNYNLDTDIKLVAAPLICENGFQHNELLDNKHSKVVELMNILNVHRPFTYHKDSICI
;
A
#
# COMPACT_ATOMS: atom_id res chain seq x y z
N MET A 1 -15.55 15.70 15.26
CA MET A 1 -15.03 14.39 14.87
C MET A 1 -15.26 13.44 16.04
N LYS A 2 -15.76 12.22 15.80
CA LYS A 2 -15.96 11.25 16.88
C LYS A 2 -14.60 10.81 17.41
N VAL A 3 -14.45 10.72 18.73
CA VAL A 3 -13.20 10.34 19.41
C VAL A 3 -13.45 9.03 20.15
N TYR A 4 -12.51 8.10 20.08
CA TYR A 4 -12.64 6.74 20.58
C TYR A 4 -11.69 6.46 21.73
N THR A 5 -12.06 5.53 22.61
CA THR A 5 -11.17 4.96 23.64
C THR A 5 -10.23 3.93 23.00
N LYS A 6 -9.13 3.58 23.72
CA LYS A 6 -8.27 2.45 23.35
C LYS A 6 -9.05 1.15 23.23
N ALA A 7 -9.95 0.88 24.17
CA ALA A 7 -10.79 -0.31 24.16
C ALA A 7 -11.73 -0.36 22.93
N GLU A 8 -12.31 0.76 22.52
CA GLU A 8 -13.15 0.81 21.31
C GLU A 8 -12.33 0.49 20.04
N ILE A 9 -11.09 1.00 19.93
CA ILE A 9 -10.20 0.69 18.80
C ILE A 9 -9.80 -0.78 18.78
N ILE A 10 -9.45 -1.34 19.94
CA ILE A 10 -9.13 -2.78 20.05
C ILE A 10 -10.35 -3.63 19.64
N ASN A 11 -11.57 -3.27 20.05
CA ASN A 11 -12.77 -3.98 19.64
C ASN A 11 -12.99 -3.94 18.12
N PHE A 12 -12.72 -2.81 17.46
CA PHE A 12 -12.74 -2.75 15.98
C PHE A 12 -11.73 -3.72 15.36
N CYS A 13 -10.52 -3.79 15.89
CA CYS A 13 -9.52 -4.74 15.43
C CYS A 13 -9.99 -6.19 15.61
N GLN A 14 -10.55 -6.54 16.76
CA GLN A 14 -11.07 -7.89 17.08
C GLN A 14 -12.13 -8.34 16.07
N ILE A 15 -13.07 -7.44 15.72
CA ILE A 15 -14.14 -7.74 14.76
C ILE A 15 -13.59 -8.00 13.35
N HIS A 16 -12.55 -7.27 12.94
CA HIS A 16 -12.11 -7.27 11.55
C HIS A 16 -10.88 -8.14 11.25
N ILE A 17 -10.14 -8.60 12.27
CA ILE A 17 -8.94 -9.42 12.07
C ILE A 17 -9.24 -10.80 11.47
N GLU A 18 -10.44 -11.30 11.63
CA GLU A 18 -10.87 -12.58 11.04
C GLU A 18 -11.07 -12.51 9.51
N ASN A 19 -11.08 -11.28 8.95
CA ASN A 19 -11.10 -11.04 7.51
C ASN A 19 -10.00 -10.05 7.11
N PRO A 20 -8.72 -10.45 7.19
CA PRO A 20 -7.58 -9.56 7.03
C PRO A 20 -7.43 -9.01 5.60
N ASP A 21 -7.98 -9.70 4.60
CA ASP A 21 -7.95 -9.26 3.19
C ASP A 21 -8.58 -7.87 2.97
N PHE A 22 -9.49 -7.44 3.86
CA PHE A 22 -10.19 -6.16 3.80
C PHE A 22 -9.92 -5.26 5.02
N PHE A 23 -8.99 -5.65 5.87
CA PHE A 23 -8.70 -4.92 7.10
C PHE A 23 -8.24 -3.49 6.83
N TYR A 24 -7.33 -3.28 5.86
CA TYR A 24 -6.84 -1.95 5.49
C TYR A 24 -7.95 -1.00 5.00
N GLN A 25 -9.06 -1.52 4.48
CA GLN A 25 -10.19 -0.73 3.98
C GLN A 25 -11.09 -0.21 5.10
N GLN A 26 -10.95 -0.72 6.31
CA GLN A 26 -11.79 -0.30 7.43
C GLN A 26 -11.50 1.15 7.81
N ASN A 27 -12.55 1.92 8.03
CA ASN A 27 -12.44 3.34 8.31
C ASN A 27 -11.53 3.66 9.50
N PHE A 28 -11.55 2.80 10.54
CA PHE A 28 -10.77 3.02 11.74
C PHE A 28 -9.25 2.92 11.50
N VAL A 29 -8.79 2.16 10.51
CA VAL A 29 -7.38 2.07 10.11
C VAL A 29 -6.84 3.42 9.65
N ASN A 30 -7.73 4.30 9.18
CA ASN A 30 -7.39 5.65 8.73
C ASN A 30 -7.75 6.75 9.75
N TYR A 31 -8.06 6.39 11.00
CA TYR A 31 -8.29 7.38 12.05
C TYR A 31 -6.97 8.04 12.46
N ARG A 32 -6.99 9.36 12.48
CA ARG A 32 -5.88 10.22 12.87
C ARG A 32 -6.11 10.80 14.24
N GLY A 33 -5.04 10.98 15.01
CA GLY A 33 -5.12 11.51 16.37
C GLY A 33 -5.00 10.40 17.43
N LYS A 34 -5.37 10.74 18.65
CA LYS A 34 -5.13 9.92 19.85
C LYS A 34 -6.43 9.43 20.47
N CYS A 35 -6.31 8.37 21.24
CA CYS A 35 -7.40 7.86 22.09
C CYS A 35 -7.81 8.93 23.11
N LYS A 36 -9.10 8.97 23.46
CA LYS A 36 -9.62 9.96 24.43
C LYS A 36 -9.26 9.65 25.89
N ASP A 37 -8.87 8.42 26.17
CA ASP A 37 -8.57 7.88 27.51
C ASP A 37 -7.09 7.60 27.74
N CYS A 38 -6.23 7.79 26.72
CA CYS A 38 -4.78 7.67 26.83
C CYS A 38 -4.07 8.53 25.76
N ASP A 39 -2.75 8.71 25.88
CA ASP A 39 -1.95 9.54 24.96
C ASP A 39 -1.45 8.75 23.72
N GLU A 40 -2.06 7.60 23.40
CA GLU A 40 -1.65 6.76 22.28
C GLU A 40 -2.41 7.14 20.99
N PHE A 41 -1.69 7.16 19.86
CA PHE A 41 -2.33 7.30 18.55
C PHE A 41 -3.16 6.08 18.20
N TYR A 42 -4.27 6.28 17.50
CA TYR A 42 -5.10 5.16 17.01
C TYR A 42 -4.27 4.17 16.17
N THR A 43 -3.39 4.68 15.31
CA THR A 43 -2.51 3.86 14.46
C THR A 43 -1.55 3.00 15.27
N GLU A 44 -1.04 3.49 16.41
CA GLU A 44 -0.19 2.71 17.31
C GLU A 44 -0.96 1.58 17.99
N VAL A 45 -2.17 1.88 18.50
CA VAL A 45 -3.03 0.86 19.12
C VAL A 45 -3.38 -0.26 18.12
N ILE A 46 -3.70 0.10 16.87
CA ILE A 46 -4.02 -0.86 15.81
C ILE A 46 -2.77 -1.68 15.45
N ALA A 47 -1.62 -1.02 15.28
CA ALA A 47 -0.36 -1.69 14.96
C ALA A 47 0.05 -2.68 16.07
N GLU A 48 -0.04 -2.27 17.34
CA GLU A 48 0.23 -3.14 18.48
C GLU A 48 -0.70 -4.36 18.49
N TYR A 49 -1.99 -4.15 18.24
CA TYR A 49 -2.95 -5.26 18.17
C TYR A 49 -2.60 -6.25 17.06
N ILE A 50 -2.24 -5.79 15.87
CA ILE A 50 -1.84 -6.67 14.76
C ILE A 50 -0.54 -7.41 15.11
N LEU A 51 0.46 -6.75 15.70
CA LEU A 51 1.70 -7.36 16.16
C LEU A 51 1.45 -8.53 17.13
N GLN A 52 0.53 -8.37 18.07
CA GLN A 52 0.13 -9.40 19.03
C GLN A 52 -0.67 -10.55 18.40
N ASN A 53 -1.20 -10.38 17.20
CA ASN A 53 -2.06 -11.32 16.48
C ASN A 53 -1.60 -11.57 15.04
N VAL A 54 -0.30 -11.45 14.77
CA VAL A 54 0.25 -11.52 13.41
C VAL A 54 -0.03 -12.85 12.71
N GLU A 55 -0.13 -13.94 13.48
CA GLU A 55 -0.45 -15.27 12.96
C GLU A 55 -1.88 -15.36 12.39
N LYS A 56 -2.79 -14.47 12.81
CA LYS A 56 -4.14 -14.33 12.26
C LYS A 56 -4.19 -13.41 11.05
N PHE A 57 -3.19 -12.54 10.90
CA PHE A 57 -3.13 -11.54 9.83
C PHE A 57 -2.55 -12.11 8.53
N LYS A 58 -3.17 -13.21 8.05
CA LYS A 58 -2.73 -13.93 6.84
C LYS A 58 -3.65 -13.62 5.67
N ILE A 59 -3.09 -12.98 4.66
CA ILE A 59 -3.80 -12.61 3.44
C ILE A 59 -3.88 -13.82 2.50
N LYS A 60 -5.03 -14.00 1.86
CA LYS A 60 -5.26 -15.09 0.89
C LYS A 60 -4.85 -14.66 -0.51
N THR A 61 -4.10 -15.52 -1.19
CA THR A 61 -3.79 -15.33 -2.62
C THR A 61 -5.06 -15.42 -3.46
N ILE A 62 -5.22 -14.49 -4.39
CA ILE A 62 -6.32 -14.47 -5.35
C ILE A 62 -5.85 -15.16 -6.63
N SER A 63 -6.53 -16.24 -6.99
CA SER A 63 -6.32 -16.87 -8.31
C SER A 63 -6.89 -15.98 -9.40
N ARG A 64 -6.00 -15.45 -10.25
CA ARG A 64 -6.37 -14.61 -11.39
C ARG A 64 -6.13 -15.35 -12.69
N GLU A 65 -7.16 -15.55 -13.51
CA GLU A 65 -7.04 -16.20 -14.83
C GLU A 65 -6.38 -15.30 -15.87
N SER A 66 -6.80 -14.03 -15.91
CA SER A 66 -6.27 -13.03 -16.84
C SER A 66 -4.83 -12.60 -16.49
N SER A 67 -4.11 -12.07 -17.44
CA SER A 67 -2.77 -11.51 -17.23
C SER A 67 -2.79 -10.32 -16.26
N TYR A 68 -1.73 -10.19 -15.46
CA TYR A 68 -1.48 -8.98 -14.68
C TYR A 68 -1.01 -7.83 -15.57
N LYS A 69 -0.28 -8.15 -16.65
CA LYS A 69 0.17 -7.14 -17.62
C LYS A 69 -1.01 -6.67 -18.48
N VAL A 70 -1.27 -5.38 -18.46
CA VAL A 70 -2.39 -4.76 -19.18
C VAL A 70 -1.89 -4.18 -20.50
N VAL A 71 -2.21 -4.85 -21.60
CA VAL A 71 -1.73 -4.47 -22.96
C VAL A 71 -2.17 -3.06 -23.38
N SER A 72 -3.29 -2.56 -22.85
CA SER A 72 -3.80 -1.21 -23.15
C SER A 72 -3.08 -0.08 -22.41
N HIS A 73 -2.16 -0.38 -21.49
CA HIS A 73 -1.38 0.64 -20.79
C HIS A 73 -0.33 1.27 -21.72
N LYS A 74 -0.66 2.43 -22.26
CA LYS A 74 0.16 3.18 -23.23
C LYS A 74 0.73 4.48 -22.66
N GLY A 75 0.55 4.76 -21.36
CA GLY A 75 0.98 6.02 -20.76
C GLY A 75 0.13 7.24 -21.18
N ILE A 76 -1.08 7.02 -21.68
CA ILE A 76 -1.98 8.10 -22.13
C ILE A 76 -2.85 8.55 -20.95
N ILE A 77 -2.76 9.83 -20.60
CA ILE A 77 -3.54 10.44 -19.53
C ILE A 77 -4.91 10.86 -20.09
N ASN A 78 -5.96 10.51 -19.35
CA ASN A 78 -7.28 11.10 -19.58
C ASN A 78 -7.42 12.36 -18.71
N ASP A 79 -7.33 13.54 -19.33
CA ASP A 79 -7.39 14.82 -18.61
C ASP A 79 -8.73 15.05 -17.90
N ASN A 80 -9.80 14.45 -18.39
CA ASN A 80 -11.14 14.56 -17.77
C ASN A 80 -11.30 13.63 -16.56
N SER A 81 -10.34 12.77 -16.24
CA SER A 81 -10.41 11.90 -15.06
C SER A 81 -10.12 12.69 -13.78
N ASN A 82 -10.91 12.46 -12.73
CA ASN A 82 -10.67 13.01 -11.39
C ASN A 82 -9.72 12.14 -10.55
N ARG A 83 -9.18 11.05 -11.13
CA ARG A 83 -8.30 10.10 -10.44
C ARG A 83 -6.86 10.60 -10.47
N THR A 84 -6.51 11.47 -9.54
CA THR A 84 -5.21 12.13 -9.54
C THR A 84 -4.04 11.16 -9.31
N GLU A 85 -4.19 10.18 -8.41
CA GLU A 85 -3.15 9.15 -8.18
C GLU A 85 -2.90 8.29 -9.44
N GLU A 86 -3.97 7.90 -10.14
CA GLU A 86 -3.85 7.20 -11.42
C GLU A 86 -3.11 8.07 -12.47
N LYS A 87 -3.41 9.37 -12.56
CA LYS A 87 -2.69 10.29 -13.46
C LYS A 87 -1.20 10.38 -13.08
N MET A 88 -0.88 10.44 -11.80
CA MET A 88 0.51 10.43 -11.32
C MET A 88 1.21 9.13 -11.71
N ALA A 89 0.58 7.98 -11.47
CA ALA A 89 1.11 6.67 -11.84
C ALA A 89 1.38 6.58 -13.36
N ILE A 90 0.47 7.08 -14.20
CA ILE A 90 0.65 7.12 -15.66
C ILE A 90 1.86 7.98 -16.05
N ARG A 91 2.08 9.14 -15.40
CA ARG A 91 3.27 10.00 -15.69
C ARG A 91 4.58 9.34 -15.32
N MET A 92 4.56 8.48 -14.30
CA MET A 92 5.74 7.74 -13.86
C MET A 92 6.06 6.55 -14.78
N PHE A 93 5.11 6.10 -15.58
CA PHE A 93 5.28 4.97 -16.48
C PHE A 93 6.47 5.17 -17.44
N ASN A 94 7.31 4.15 -17.58
CA ASN A 94 8.56 4.15 -18.35
C ASN A 94 9.66 5.12 -17.86
N GLN A 95 9.44 5.85 -16.77
CA GLN A 95 10.48 6.67 -16.15
C GLN A 95 11.39 5.82 -15.25
N THR A 96 12.60 6.31 -15.00
CA THR A 96 13.58 5.64 -14.13
C THR A 96 13.88 6.53 -12.92
N TYR A 97 13.80 5.94 -11.73
CA TYR A 97 14.02 6.60 -10.45
C TYR A 97 15.19 5.95 -9.70
N LYS A 98 16.03 6.76 -9.07
CA LYS A 98 17.24 6.29 -8.37
C LYS A 98 16.91 5.24 -7.27
N GLY A 99 15.80 5.40 -6.57
CA GLY A 99 15.43 4.56 -5.43
C GLY A 99 14.93 3.17 -5.84
N TYR A 100 13.98 3.12 -6.77
CA TYR A 100 13.20 1.93 -7.11
C TYR A 100 13.27 1.53 -8.61
N GLY A 101 14.10 2.20 -9.39
CA GLY A 101 14.39 1.81 -10.78
C GLY A 101 13.36 2.25 -11.81
N LYS A 102 13.25 1.48 -12.90
CA LYS A 102 12.35 1.77 -14.02
C LYS A 102 10.93 1.33 -13.71
N VAL A 103 9.97 2.22 -13.84
CA VAL A 103 8.53 1.89 -13.74
C VAL A 103 8.11 1.12 -14.99
N LEU A 104 7.69 -0.13 -14.79
CA LEU A 104 7.32 -1.05 -15.88
C LEU A 104 5.84 -0.98 -16.24
N ASP A 105 4.97 -0.73 -15.24
CA ASP A 105 3.53 -0.66 -15.44
C ASP A 105 2.84 0.06 -14.28
N TYR A 106 1.53 0.36 -14.44
CA TYR A 106 0.71 1.08 -13.48
C TYR A 106 -0.68 0.45 -13.35
N GLN A 107 -1.37 0.69 -12.23
CA GLN A 107 -2.74 0.23 -11.97
C GLN A 107 -2.96 -1.28 -12.28
N ILE A 108 -2.05 -2.11 -11.77
CA ILE A 108 -2.02 -3.55 -12.01
C ILE A 108 -3.21 -4.21 -11.31
N PRO A 109 -4.14 -4.83 -12.04
CA PRO A 109 -5.36 -5.38 -11.46
C PRO A 109 -5.10 -6.66 -10.67
N LEU A 110 -5.62 -6.74 -9.44
CA LEU A 110 -5.57 -7.95 -8.61
C LEU A 110 -6.78 -8.85 -8.79
N LYS A 111 -7.95 -8.26 -8.96
CA LYS A 111 -9.21 -9.00 -9.10
C LYS A 111 -9.25 -9.83 -10.37
N ASN A 112 -9.87 -11.02 -10.31
CA ASN A 112 -10.10 -11.87 -11.46
C ASN A 112 -11.32 -11.42 -12.27
N SER A 113 -12.37 -10.96 -11.59
CA SER A 113 -13.62 -10.57 -12.23
C SER A 113 -14.25 -9.33 -11.56
N ARG A 114 -15.34 -8.84 -12.15
CA ARG A 114 -16.15 -7.76 -11.52
C ARG A 114 -16.83 -8.19 -10.23
N LYS A 115 -16.93 -9.50 -9.96
CA LYS A 115 -17.53 -10.06 -8.74
C LYS A 115 -16.58 -9.93 -7.53
N ASP A 116 -15.28 -9.79 -7.76
CA ASP A 116 -14.28 -9.58 -6.71
C ASP A 116 -14.34 -8.13 -6.22
N SER A 117 -15.46 -7.76 -5.61
CA SER A 117 -15.67 -6.42 -5.07
C SER A 117 -14.70 -6.16 -3.91
N GLY A 118 -14.17 -4.95 -3.84
CA GLY A 118 -13.24 -4.55 -2.79
C GLY A 118 -11.77 -4.92 -3.05
N VAL A 119 -11.45 -5.77 -4.01
CA VAL A 119 -10.06 -6.05 -4.41
C VAL A 119 -9.53 -4.88 -5.22
N GLY A 120 -8.39 -4.34 -4.80
CA GLY A 120 -7.78 -3.16 -5.38
C GLY A 120 -6.92 -3.41 -6.62
N LYS A 121 -6.01 -2.48 -6.84
CA LYS A 121 -4.96 -2.53 -7.87
C LYS A 121 -3.67 -2.04 -7.24
N ILE A 122 -2.54 -2.59 -7.67
CA ILE A 122 -1.24 -2.02 -7.33
C ILE A 122 -1.03 -0.79 -8.20
N ASP A 123 -0.65 0.32 -7.59
CA ASP A 123 -0.50 1.58 -8.33
C ASP A 123 0.64 1.53 -9.34
N LEU A 124 1.80 0.99 -8.94
CA LEU A 124 2.98 0.90 -9.79
C LEU A 124 3.75 -0.40 -9.54
N ILE A 125 4.36 -0.93 -10.58
CA ILE A 125 5.48 -1.87 -10.46
C ILE A 125 6.72 -1.27 -11.11
N SER A 126 7.87 -1.46 -10.47
CA SER A 126 9.15 -0.96 -10.96
C SER A 126 10.26 -1.98 -10.77
N LEU A 127 11.25 -1.94 -11.66
CA LEU A 127 12.37 -2.88 -11.67
C LEU A 127 13.68 -2.13 -11.43
N LYS A 128 14.41 -2.59 -10.42
CA LYS A 128 15.77 -2.16 -10.15
C LYS A 128 16.62 -3.38 -9.84
N ASP A 129 17.70 -3.55 -10.58
CA ASP A 129 18.55 -4.72 -10.48
C ASP A 129 17.73 -6.02 -10.55
N ASN A 130 17.90 -6.93 -9.60
CA ASN A 130 17.09 -8.15 -9.50
C ASN A 130 15.90 -8.02 -8.52
N THR A 131 15.28 -6.84 -8.43
CA THR A 131 14.16 -6.57 -7.52
C THR A 131 13.01 -5.90 -8.24
N LEU A 132 11.83 -6.54 -8.18
CA LEU A 132 10.56 -5.97 -8.62
C LEU A 132 9.86 -5.34 -7.42
N PHE A 133 9.76 -4.02 -7.41
CA PHE A 133 9.03 -3.28 -6.39
C PHE A 133 7.57 -3.14 -6.78
N LEU A 134 6.68 -3.47 -5.85
CA LEU A 134 5.26 -3.20 -5.90
C LEU A 134 5.01 -1.96 -5.03
N LEU A 135 4.53 -0.88 -5.63
CA LEU A 135 4.46 0.42 -4.97
C LEU A 135 3.01 0.88 -4.81
N GLU A 136 2.68 1.29 -3.60
CA GLU A 136 1.43 2.00 -3.28
C GLU A 136 1.72 3.50 -3.24
N LEU A 137 1.18 4.23 -4.21
CA LEU A 137 1.44 5.66 -4.39
C LEU A 137 0.46 6.49 -3.58
N LYS A 138 0.97 7.47 -2.84
CA LYS A 138 0.14 8.45 -2.12
C LYS A 138 0.48 9.86 -2.56
N ARG A 139 -0.56 10.63 -2.87
CA ARG A 139 -0.45 12.04 -3.26
C ARG A 139 0.11 12.91 -2.13
N ALA A 140 0.67 14.07 -2.48
CA ALA A 140 1.19 15.05 -1.53
C ALA A 140 0.14 15.56 -0.53
N ASP A 141 -1.13 15.67 -0.96
CA ASP A 141 -2.25 16.11 -0.15
C ASP A 141 -3.06 14.94 0.45
N SER A 142 -2.59 13.71 0.28
CA SER A 142 -3.22 12.54 0.89
C SER A 142 -3.22 12.67 2.41
N LYS A 143 -4.35 12.30 3.00
CA LYS A 143 -4.56 12.31 4.45
C LYS A 143 -4.73 10.90 5.00
N GLU A 144 -4.41 9.89 4.21
CA GLU A 144 -4.37 8.51 4.68
C GLU A 144 -3.21 8.33 5.66
N THR A 145 -3.37 7.43 6.63
CA THR A 145 -2.31 7.13 7.60
C THR A 145 -1.22 6.28 6.97
N LEU A 146 0.01 6.37 7.47
CA LEU A 146 1.11 5.50 7.07
C LEU A 146 0.76 4.03 7.32
N LEU A 147 0.07 3.72 8.44
CA LEU A 147 -0.42 2.39 8.74
C LEU A 147 -1.30 1.84 7.60
N ARG A 148 -2.26 2.64 7.11
CA ARG A 148 -3.12 2.21 6.00
C ARG A 148 -2.30 1.90 4.75
N CYS A 149 -1.36 2.74 4.37
CA CYS A 149 -0.50 2.53 3.21
C CYS A 149 0.31 1.21 3.31
N ILE A 150 0.85 0.93 4.51
CA ILE A 150 1.60 -0.31 4.78
C ILE A 150 0.69 -1.53 4.64
N LEU A 151 -0.48 -1.51 5.27
CA LEU A 151 -1.42 -2.63 5.25
C LEU A 151 -2.00 -2.87 3.85
N GLU A 152 -2.24 -1.81 3.08
CA GLU A 152 -2.74 -1.88 1.72
C GLU A 152 -1.75 -2.61 0.81
N ILE A 153 -0.50 -2.15 0.75
CA ILE A 153 0.49 -2.79 -0.12
C ILE A 153 0.90 -4.19 0.38
N TYR A 154 0.90 -4.42 1.71
CA TYR A 154 1.05 -5.75 2.27
C TYR A 154 -0.06 -6.71 1.80
N THR A 155 -1.31 -6.23 1.82
CA THR A 155 -2.44 -7.01 1.32
C THR A 155 -2.24 -7.34 -0.15
N TYR A 156 -1.86 -6.39 -0.97
CA TYR A 156 -1.71 -6.56 -2.42
C TYR A 156 -0.61 -7.55 -2.79
N ILE A 157 0.56 -7.48 -2.17
CA ILE A 157 1.65 -8.43 -2.49
C ILE A 157 1.29 -9.87 -2.12
N ASN A 158 0.53 -10.07 -1.04
CA ASN A 158 0.11 -11.41 -0.61
C ASN A 158 -1.11 -11.93 -1.39
N GLN A 159 -1.94 -11.04 -1.97
CA GLN A 159 -3.01 -11.43 -2.87
C GLN A 159 -2.52 -11.85 -4.25
N LEU A 160 -1.33 -11.46 -4.65
CA LEU A 160 -0.74 -11.80 -5.95
C LEU A 160 -0.34 -13.27 -6.07
N ASP A 161 -0.57 -13.84 -7.25
CA ASP A 161 0.18 -15.01 -7.73
C ASP A 161 1.55 -14.52 -8.26
N HIS A 162 2.58 -14.66 -7.45
CA HIS A 162 3.92 -14.17 -7.73
C HIS A 162 4.52 -14.80 -9.00
N ALA A 163 4.40 -16.13 -9.16
CA ALA A 163 4.94 -16.83 -10.31
C ALA A 163 4.29 -16.36 -11.61
N LYS A 164 2.97 -16.15 -11.58
CA LYS A 164 2.23 -15.63 -12.72
C LYS A 164 2.58 -14.17 -13.04
N LEU A 165 2.78 -13.32 -12.01
CA LEU A 165 3.22 -11.94 -12.22
C LEU A 165 4.56 -11.92 -12.95
N ILE A 166 5.54 -12.65 -12.43
CA ILE A 166 6.89 -12.77 -13.00
C ILE A 166 6.83 -13.22 -14.46
N SER A 167 6.08 -14.28 -14.73
CA SER A 167 5.87 -14.82 -16.09
C SER A 167 5.21 -13.81 -17.02
N ASN A 168 4.19 -13.07 -16.55
CA ASN A 168 3.46 -12.11 -17.39
C ASN A 168 4.33 -10.91 -17.83
N TYR A 169 5.35 -10.58 -17.04
CA TYR A 169 6.29 -9.50 -17.37
C TYR A 169 7.60 -10.01 -18.00
N ASN A 170 7.71 -11.34 -18.26
CA ASN A 170 8.93 -11.99 -18.80
C ASN A 170 10.18 -11.66 -17.98
N LEU A 171 10.06 -11.74 -16.65
CA LEU A 171 11.14 -11.49 -15.72
C LEU A 171 11.83 -12.81 -15.31
N ASP A 172 13.04 -12.71 -14.80
CA ASP A 172 13.78 -13.86 -14.31
C ASP A 172 13.08 -14.47 -13.08
N THR A 173 13.12 -15.79 -12.96
CA THR A 173 12.39 -16.52 -11.91
C THR A 173 12.97 -16.32 -10.50
N ASP A 174 14.20 -15.87 -10.39
CA ASP A 174 14.89 -15.57 -9.13
C ASP A 174 14.73 -14.12 -8.67
N ILE A 175 13.92 -13.32 -9.40
CA ILE A 175 13.63 -11.92 -9.04
C ILE A 175 12.96 -11.82 -7.68
N LYS A 176 13.40 -10.86 -6.87
CA LYS A 176 12.80 -10.57 -5.56
C LYS A 176 11.60 -9.65 -5.74
N LEU A 177 10.48 -9.99 -5.09
CA LEU A 177 9.33 -9.09 -5.00
C LEU A 177 9.37 -8.35 -3.67
N VAL A 178 9.24 -7.04 -3.72
CA VAL A 178 9.28 -6.17 -2.55
C VAL A 178 8.12 -5.17 -2.59
N ALA A 179 7.31 -5.17 -1.55
CA ALA A 179 6.23 -4.21 -1.36
C ALA A 179 6.73 -2.95 -0.65
N ALA A 180 6.36 -1.77 -1.12
CA ALA A 180 6.72 -0.50 -0.48
C ALA A 180 5.67 0.59 -0.72
N PRO A 181 5.36 1.44 0.27
CA PRO A 181 4.70 2.71 0.01
C PRO A 181 5.62 3.67 -0.77
N LEU A 182 5.02 4.50 -1.63
CA LEU A 182 5.68 5.62 -2.30
C LEU A 182 4.94 6.90 -1.92
N ILE A 183 5.55 7.70 -1.07
CA ILE A 183 4.93 8.83 -0.37
C ILE A 183 5.61 10.16 -0.71
N CYS A 184 4.87 11.25 -0.58
CA CYS A 184 5.45 12.58 -0.78
C CYS A 184 6.36 12.96 0.39
N GLU A 185 7.56 13.46 0.09
CA GLU A 185 8.46 14.06 1.08
C GLU A 185 7.79 15.25 1.76
N ASN A 186 7.91 15.34 3.09
CA ASN A 186 7.22 16.30 3.94
C ASN A 186 5.67 16.21 3.90
N GLY A 187 5.11 15.16 3.28
CA GLY A 187 3.70 14.85 3.34
C GLY A 187 3.28 14.24 4.69
N PHE A 188 1.98 13.98 4.84
CA PHE A 188 1.42 13.46 6.10
C PHE A 188 2.06 12.13 6.51
N GLN A 189 2.15 11.16 5.62
CA GLN A 189 2.73 9.84 5.87
C GLN A 189 4.23 9.91 6.18
N HIS A 190 4.96 10.82 5.52
CA HIS A 190 6.37 11.02 5.76
C HIS A 190 6.62 11.58 7.17
N ASN A 191 5.76 12.50 7.64
CA ASN A 191 5.85 13.03 8.99
C ASN A 191 5.54 11.95 10.04
N GLU A 192 4.53 11.08 9.82
CA GLU A 192 4.29 9.92 10.68
C GLU A 192 5.49 8.96 10.72
N LEU A 193 6.16 8.73 9.58
CA LEU A 193 7.35 7.87 9.50
C LEU A 193 8.53 8.39 10.32
N LEU A 194 8.67 9.70 10.44
CA LEU A 194 9.76 10.37 11.16
C LEU A 194 9.44 10.63 12.64
N ASP A 195 8.16 10.60 13.02
CA ASP A 195 7.76 10.80 14.42
C ASP A 195 7.94 9.51 15.22
N ASN A 196 8.84 9.54 16.21
CA ASN A 196 9.11 8.42 17.12
C ASN A 196 7.86 7.90 17.86
N LYS A 197 6.77 8.65 17.86
CA LYS A 197 5.49 8.25 18.44
C LYS A 197 4.72 7.23 17.60
N HIS A 198 5.22 6.91 16.40
CA HIS A 198 4.66 5.88 15.50
C HIS A 198 5.56 4.62 15.43
N SER A 199 6.23 4.29 16.53
CA SER A 199 7.19 3.18 16.60
C SER A 199 6.58 1.80 16.33
N LYS A 200 5.34 1.56 16.78
CA LYS A 200 4.63 0.28 16.54
C LYS A 200 4.21 0.13 15.07
N VAL A 201 3.85 1.21 14.41
CA VAL A 201 3.61 1.21 12.96
C VAL A 201 4.87 0.82 12.20
N VAL A 202 6.04 1.35 12.60
CA VAL A 202 7.34 1.01 11.98
C VAL A 202 7.74 -0.43 12.31
N GLU A 203 7.53 -0.90 13.53
CA GLU A 203 7.75 -2.29 13.93
C GLU A 203 6.90 -3.25 13.10
N LEU A 204 5.61 -2.95 12.96
CA LEU A 204 4.67 -3.74 12.15
C LEU A 204 5.11 -3.79 10.68
N MET A 205 5.53 -2.67 10.10
CA MET A 205 6.05 -2.61 8.74
C MET A 205 7.21 -3.61 8.54
N ASN A 206 8.14 -3.68 9.49
CA ASN A 206 9.27 -4.61 9.44
C ASN A 206 8.82 -6.08 9.58
N ILE A 207 7.91 -6.38 10.51
CA ILE A 207 7.38 -7.74 10.73
C ILE A 207 6.59 -8.22 9.51
N LEU A 208 5.85 -7.34 8.85
CA LEU A 208 5.12 -7.64 7.61
C LEU A 208 6.03 -7.69 6.37
N ASN A 209 7.34 -7.48 6.54
CA ASN A 209 8.33 -7.43 5.44
C ASN A 209 7.96 -6.41 4.34
N VAL A 210 7.36 -5.30 4.73
CA VAL A 210 7.13 -4.15 3.85
C VAL A 210 8.35 -3.25 3.92
N HIS A 211 8.90 -2.92 2.76
CA HIS A 211 10.07 -2.05 2.67
C HIS A 211 9.74 -0.64 3.17
N ARG A 212 10.72 0.01 3.80
CA ARG A 212 10.59 1.41 4.20
C ARG A 212 10.12 2.25 3.00
N PRO A 213 9.17 3.18 3.20
CA PRO A 213 8.64 4.00 2.12
C PRO A 213 9.73 4.67 1.29
N PHE A 214 9.58 4.63 -0.03
CA PHE A 214 10.29 5.55 -0.92
C PHE A 214 9.61 6.91 -0.88
N THR A 215 10.40 7.96 -1.09
CA THR A 215 9.89 9.33 -1.13
C THR A 215 10.05 9.95 -2.51
N TYR A 216 9.15 10.86 -2.85
CA TYR A 216 9.25 11.73 -4.01
C TYR A 216 9.02 13.18 -3.62
N HIS A 217 9.66 14.12 -4.32
CA HIS A 217 9.38 15.54 -4.14
C HIS A 217 8.11 15.95 -4.89
N LYS A 218 7.28 16.80 -4.26
CA LYS A 218 6.00 17.25 -4.84
C LYS A 218 6.15 17.75 -6.27
N ASP A 219 7.22 18.50 -6.55
CA ASP A 219 7.46 19.11 -7.86
C ASP A 219 8.10 18.16 -8.89
N SER A 220 8.57 16.97 -8.45
CA SER A 220 9.19 16.00 -9.36
C SER A 220 8.18 15.18 -10.17
N ILE A 221 6.91 15.19 -9.73
CA ILE A 221 5.79 14.54 -10.41
C ILE A 221 4.68 15.60 -10.57
N CYS A 222 4.94 16.61 -11.41
CA CYS A 222 3.98 17.69 -11.63
C CYS A 222 2.65 17.17 -12.20
N ILE A 223 1.56 17.59 -11.57
CA ILE A 223 0.18 17.35 -12.01
C ILE A 223 -0.26 18.49 -12.92
#